data_fe1f48c952340cee81c081308ce02859
#
_entry.id   fe1f48c952340cee81c081308ce02859
#
_cell.length_a   1.000
_cell.length_b   1.000
_cell.length_c   1.000
_cell.angle_alpha   90.00
_cell.angle_beta   90.00
_cell.angle_gamma   90.00
#
_symmetry.space_group_name_H-M   'P 1'
#
loop_
_entity.id
_entity.type
_entity.pdbx_description
1 polymer ?
#
loop_
_entity_poly.entity_id
_entity_poly.type
_entity_poly.pdbx_seq_one_letter_code
_entity_poly.pdbx_strand_id
1 'polypeptide(L)'
;MDYAINELNDLIKKIMLHFNTTTVVVTADHGFLFQQSKLEQADRTSIADKPANALKSKKRYVIGHDLGTPATAQDVWSGSTRDTAGTASDTEFWIPRGANRFHFVGGARFVHGGAMPQEVVVPVITVKQLRGANADARTKKKVGVISRKSVLKMVNNTQKFDLMQTEAVSEQMLPVTI
;
A
#
# COMPACT_ATOMS: atom_id res chain seq x y z
N MET A 1 3.39 8.60 1.71
CA MET A 1 3.19 7.18 2.09
C MET A 1 3.87 6.88 3.43
N ASP A 2 5.10 7.28 3.65
CA ASP A 2 5.85 7.04 4.90
C ASP A 2 5.17 7.60 6.16
N TYR A 3 4.52 8.76 6.05
CA TYR A 3 3.76 9.34 7.16
C TYR A 3 2.65 8.40 7.67
N ALA A 4 1.84 7.85 6.77
CA ALA A 4 0.75 6.94 7.13
C ALA A 4 1.26 5.63 7.76
N ILE A 5 2.41 5.13 7.30
CA ILE A 5 3.05 3.94 7.88
C ILE A 5 3.53 4.23 9.30
N ASN A 6 4.09 5.41 9.55
CA ASN A 6 4.52 5.83 10.88
C ASN A 6 3.33 5.99 11.83
N GLU A 7 2.24 6.61 11.38
CA GLU A 7 1.00 6.71 12.17
C GLU A 7 0.43 5.34 12.54
N LEU A 8 0.39 4.41 11.57
CA LEU A 8 -0.07 3.04 11.81
C LEU A 8 0.82 2.32 12.84
N ASN A 9 2.14 2.48 12.73
CA ASN A 9 3.08 1.90 13.67
C ASN A 9 2.87 2.44 15.10
N ASP A 10 2.66 3.74 15.23
CA ASP A 10 2.39 4.37 16.53
C ASP A 10 1.03 3.97 17.10
N LEU A 11 0.02 3.79 16.26
CA LEU A 11 -1.27 3.25 16.65
C LEU A 11 -1.13 1.82 17.19
N ILE A 12 -0.40 0.94 16.49
CA ILE A 12 -0.13 -0.43 16.93
C ILE A 12 0.56 -0.45 18.31
N LYS A 13 1.58 0.39 18.49
CA LYS A 13 2.26 0.52 19.79
C LYS A 13 1.29 0.95 20.89
N LYS A 14 0.44 1.96 20.63
CA LYS A 14 -0.57 2.42 21.60
C LYS A 14 -1.56 1.31 21.96
N ILE A 15 -2.05 0.57 20.98
CA ILE A 15 -2.96 -0.57 21.22
C ILE A 15 -2.28 -1.60 22.12
N MET A 16 -1.05 -1.99 21.80
CA MET A 16 -0.32 -2.99 22.60
C MET A 16 -0.05 -2.52 24.03
N LEU A 17 0.30 -1.26 24.22
CA LEU A 17 0.63 -0.71 25.54
C LEU A 17 -0.61 -0.45 26.40
N HIS A 18 -1.65 0.19 25.85
CA HIS A 18 -2.80 0.62 26.63
C HIS A 18 -3.85 -0.47 26.83
N PHE A 19 -4.01 -1.38 25.88
CA PHE A 19 -4.99 -2.47 25.98
C PHE A 19 -4.36 -3.81 26.41
N ASN A 20 -3.09 -3.81 26.79
CA ASN A 20 -2.34 -5.02 27.19
C ASN A 20 -2.49 -6.17 26.17
N THR A 21 -2.55 -5.81 24.90
CA THR A 21 -2.76 -6.75 23.80
C THR A 21 -1.42 -7.32 23.36
N THR A 22 -1.33 -8.63 23.20
CA THR A 22 -0.10 -9.30 22.76
C THR A 22 -0.01 -9.51 21.25
N THR A 23 -1.14 -9.36 20.56
CA THR A 23 -1.23 -9.58 19.12
C THR A 23 -2.15 -8.55 18.49
N VAL A 24 -1.70 -7.91 17.43
CA VAL A 24 -2.49 -7.01 16.57
C VAL A 24 -2.44 -7.53 15.15
N VAL A 25 -3.60 -7.66 14.53
CA VAL A 25 -3.72 -8.01 13.10
C VAL A 25 -4.10 -6.74 12.33
N VAL A 26 -3.33 -6.44 11.31
CA VAL A 26 -3.58 -5.30 10.40
C VAL A 26 -3.94 -5.85 9.03
N THR A 27 -5.05 -5.41 8.50
CA THR A 27 -5.53 -5.75 7.16
C THR A 27 -6.28 -4.57 6.55
N ALA A 28 -6.76 -4.71 5.34
CA ALA A 28 -7.59 -3.73 4.65
C ALA A 28 -8.81 -4.39 4.02
N ASP A 29 -9.84 -3.63 3.72
CA ASP A 29 -11.06 -4.06 3.01
C ASP A 29 -10.80 -4.26 1.52
N HIS A 30 -9.92 -3.46 0.92
CA HIS A 30 -9.46 -3.56 -0.46
C HIS A 30 -8.10 -2.90 -0.61
N GLY A 31 -7.44 -3.17 -1.74
CA GLY A 31 -6.26 -2.43 -2.17
C GLY A 31 -6.63 -1.26 -3.10
N PHE A 32 -5.64 -0.74 -3.83
CA PHE A 32 -5.84 0.39 -4.75
C PHE A 32 -4.75 0.43 -5.82
N LEU A 33 -5.06 1.08 -6.95
CA LEU A 33 -4.06 1.47 -7.93
C LEU A 33 -3.52 2.86 -7.58
N PHE A 34 -2.21 2.97 -7.54
CA PHE A 34 -1.51 4.25 -7.36
C PHE A 34 -0.89 4.69 -8.68
N GLN A 35 -1.25 5.89 -9.14
CA GLN A 35 -0.72 6.50 -10.35
C GLN A 35 0.12 7.72 -10.01
N GLN A 36 1.41 7.64 -10.25
CA GLN A 36 2.33 8.75 -10.01
C GLN A 36 2.44 9.67 -11.24
N SER A 37 2.51 9.08 -12.43
CA SER A 37 2.54 9.80 -13.69
C SER A 37 1.18 10.41 -14.08
N LYS A 38 1.19 11.35 -14.99
CA LYS A 38 -0.03 11.87 -15.61
C LYS A 38 -0.70 10.75 -16.41
N LEU A 39 -2.02 10.67 -16.32
CA LEU A 39 -2.82 9.73 -17.10
C LEU A 39 -2.83 10.15 -18.56
N GLU A 40 -2.64 9.18 -19.44
CA GLU A 40 -2.72 9.33 -20.88
C GLU A 40 -4.08 8.85 -21.41
N GLN A 41 -4.40 9.19 -22.66
CA GLN A 41 -5.65 8.76 -23.26
C GLN A 41 -5.75 7.23 -23.41
N ALA A 42 -4.61 6.55 -23.55
CA ALA A 42 -4.53 5.09 -23.58
C ALA A 42 -4.95 4.43 -22.26
N ASP A 43 -4.83 5.13 -21.14
CA ASP A 43 -5.27 4.64 -19.81
C ASP A 43 -6.80 4.70 -19.64
N ARG A 44 -7.53 5.15 -20.65
CA ARG A 44 -8.98 5.30 -20.62
C ARG A 44 -9.67 4.19 -21.41
N THR A 45 -10.58 3.49 -20.77
CA THR A 45 -11.58 2.66 -21.45
C THR A 45 -12.84 3.49 -21.67
N SER A 46 -13.14 3.82 -22.91
CA SER A 46 -14.32 4.59 -23.23
C SER A 46 -15.58 3.74 -23.08
N ILE A 47 -16.56 4.23 -22.33
CA ILE A 47 -17.95 3.78 -22.41
C ILE A 47 -18.69 4.88 -23.14
N ALA A 48 -19.40 4.52 -24.22
CA ALA A 48 -20.07 5.50 -25.09
C ALA A 48 -21.02 6.39 -24.28
N ASP A 49 -21.84 5.75 -23.46
CA ASP A 49 -22.75 6.44 -22.53
C ASP A 49 -22.79 5.69 -21.20
N LYS A 50 -23.03 6.43 -20.11
CA LYS A 50 -23.35 5.83 -18.83
C LYS A 50 -24.68 5.10 -18.94
N PRO A 51 -24.76 3.80 -18.61
CA PRO A 51 -26.03 3.05 -18.64
C PRO A 51 -27.11 3.76 -17.83
N ALA A 52 -28.32 3.85 -18.40
CA ALA A 52 -29.46 4.54 -17.76
C ALA A 52 -29.75 3.97 -16.36
N ASN A 53 -29.62 2.65 -16.20
CA ASN A 53 -29.90 1.91 -14.97
C ASN A 53 -28.67 1.81 -14.02
N ALA A 54 -27.61 2.58 -14.28
CA ALA A 54 -26.45 2.58 -13.41
C ALA A 54 -26.76 3.27 -12.08
N LEU A 55 -26.73 2.51 -10.99
CA LEU A 55 -26.86 2.99 -9.62
C LEU A 55 -25.64 3.83 -9.23
N LYS A 56 -24.44 3.39 -9.63
CA LYS A 56 -23.19 4.07 -9.34
C LYS A 56 -22.20 3.90 -10.48
N SER A 57 -21.54 4.99 -10.85
CA SER A 57 -20.44 4.98 -11.82
C SER A 57 -19.23 5.68 -11.22
N LYS A 58 -18.10 4.99 -11.22
CA LYS A 58 -16.81 5.45 -10.71
C LYS A 58 -15.72 5.22 -11.75
N LYS A 59 -14.50 5.61 -11.44
CA LYS A 59 -13.37 5.48 -12.37
C LYS A 59 -13.05 4.03 -12.73
N ARG A 60 -13.25 3.11 -11.78
CA ARG A 60 -12.88 1.71 -11.91
C ARG A 60 -14.06 0.75 -11.98
N TYR A 61 -15.29 1.23 -11.86
CA TYR A 61 -16.48 0.40 -11.94
C TYR A 61 -17.75 1.18 -12.29
N VAL A 62 -18.69 0.46 -12.87
CA VAL A 62 -20.11 0.83 -12.97
C VAL A 62 -20.90 -0.32 -12.36
N ILE A 63 -21.88 -0.03 -11.50
CA ILE A 63 -22.80 -1.01 -10.95
C ILE A 63 -24.24 -0.58 -11.16
N GLY A 64 -25.14 -1.52 -11.35
CA GLY A 64 -26.55 -1.26 -11.57
C GLY A 64 -27.36 -2.53 -11.79
N HIS A 65 -28.53 -2.36 -12.36
CA HIS A 65 -29.39 -3.44 -12.80
C HIS A 65 -29.63 -3.30 -14.30
N ASP A 66 -29.71 -4.42 -15.02
CA ASP A 66 -29.92 -4.42 -16.49
C ASP A 66 -28.97 -3.47 -17.22
N LEU A 67 -27.69 -3.53 -16.89
CA LEU A 67 -26.65 -2.68 -17.52
C LEU A 67 -26.43 -3.03 -19.00
N GLY A 68 -26.82 -4.22 -19.40
CA GLY A 68 -26.60 -4.73 -20.75
C GLY A 68 -25.12 -5.02 -21.05
N THR A 69 -24.81 -5.15 -22.34
CA THR A 69 -23.44 -5.42 -22.80
C THR A 69 -22.72 -4.11 -23.09
N PRO A 70 -21.51 -3.88 -22.54
CA PRO A 70 -20.74 -2.68 -22.84
C PRO A 70 -20.35 -2.63 -24.33
N ALA A 71 -20.43 -1.46 -24.94
CA ALA A 71 -20.10 -1.28 -26.37
C ALA A 71 -18.65 -1.68 -26.69
N THR A 72 -17.73 -1.58 -25.72
CA THR A 72 -16.32 -2.00 -25.79
C THR A 72 -16.08 -3.27 -24.97
N ALA A 73 -16.84 -4.33 -25.26
CA ALA A 73 -16.80 -5.60 -24.49
C ALA A 73 -15.40 -6.21 -24.37
N GLN A 74 -14.53 -5.99 -25.37
CA GLN A 74 -13.13 -6.44 -25.31
C GLN A 74 -12.30 -5.73 -24.25
N ASP A 75 -12.64 -4.50 -23.85
CA ASP A 75 -11.89 -3.67 -22.91
C ASP A 75 -12.55 -3.60 -21.53
N VAL A 76 -13.70 -4.24 -21.37
CA VAL A 76 -14.51 -4.23 -20.17
C VAL A 76 -14.88 -5.65 -19.75
N TRP A 77 -14.75 -5.93 -18.49
CA TRP A 77 -15.39 -7.09 -17.89
C TRP A 77 -16.78 -6.70 -17.41
N SER A 78 -17.77 -7.52 -17.78
CA SER A 78 -19.13 -7.41 -17.28
C SER A 78 -19.57 -8.71 -16.65
N GLY A 79 -20.41 -8.62 -15.63
CA GLY A 79 -20.95 -9.78 -14.92
C GLY A 79 -21.97 -9.38 -13.88
N SER A 80 -22.47 -10.37 -13.15
CA SER A 80 -23.39 -10.17 -12.04
C SER A 80 -22.76 -10.62 -10.71
N THR A 81 -23.22 -10.03 -9.62
CA THR A 81 -22.82 -10.46 -8.26
C THR A 81 -23.38 -11.84 -7.92
N ARG A 82 -24.45 -12.27 -8.56
CA ARG A 82 -24.98 -13.64 -8.45
C ARG A 82 -23.97 -14.65 -8.95
N ASP A 83 -23.42 -14.45 -10.15
CA ASP A 83 -22.49 -15.39 -10.78
C ASP A 83 -21.11 -15.37 -10.13
N THR A 84 -20.66 -14.21 -9.69
CA THR A 84 -19.28 -14.04 -9.19
C THR A 84 -19.14 -14.25 -7.68
N ALA A 85 -20.18 -13.95 -6.89
CA ALA A 85 -20.14 -14.00 -5.45
C ALA A 85 -21.27 -14.85 -4.81
N GLY A 86 -22.10 -15.50 -5.63
CA GLY A 86 -23.20 -16.35 -5.16
C GLY A 86 -24.28 -15.60 -4.39
N THR A 87 -24.41 -14.29 -4.58
CA THR A 87 -25.40 -13.46 -3.87
C THR A 87 -26.79 -13.66 -4.46
N ALA A 88 -27.85 -13.40 -3.68
CA ALA A 88 -29.21 -13.38 -4.17
C ALA A 88 -29.53 -12.12 -5.03
N SER A 89 -28.63 -11.16 -5.05
CA SER A 89 -28.80 -9.90 -5.78
C SER A 89 -28.56 -10.07 -7.29
N ASP A 90 -29.33 -9.36 -8.08
CA ASP A 90 -29.15 -9.23 -9.54
C ASP A 90 -28.30 -7.99 -9.92
N THR A 91 -27.48 -7.50 -9.00
CA THR A 91 -26.61 -6.38 -9.27
C THR A 91 -25.55 -6.79 -10.30
N GLU A 92 -25.53 -6.06 -11.40
CA GLU A 92 -24.52 -6.20 -12.46
C GLU A 92 -23.42 -5.18 -12.30
N PHE A 93 -22.27 -5.47 -12.90
CA PHE A 93 -21.11 -4.59 -12.88
C PHE A 93 -20.37 -4.57 -14.22
N TRP A 94 -19.75 -3.44 -14.49
CA TRP A 94 -18.73 -3.28 -15.51
C TRP A 94 -17.43 -2.83 -14.85
N ILE A 95 -16.32 -3.45 -15.25
CA ILE A 95 -14.97 -3.15 -14.75
C ILE A 95 -14.04 -3.00 -15.95
N PRO A 96 -13.28 -1.90 -16.08
CA PRO A 96 -12.32 -1.76 -17.17
C PRO A 96 -11.18 -2.78 -16.99
N ARG A 97 -10.72 -3.37 -18.07
CA ARG A 97 -9.61 -4.32 -18.05
C ARG A 97 -8.31 -3.60 -17.68
N GLY A 98 -7.41 -4.34 -17.03
CA GLY A 98 -6.13 -3.80 -16.60
C GLY A 98 -6.26 -2.61 -15.65
N ALA A 99 -5.33 -1.67 -15.73
CA ALA A 99 -5.29 -0.45 -14.91
C ALA A 99 -6.13 0.70 -15.46
N ASN A 100 -6.85 0.49 -16.57
CA ASN A 100 -7.63 1.53 -17.25
C ASN A 100 -8.75 2.11 -16.38
N ARG A 101 -9.27 3.24 -16.79
CA ARG A 101 -10.34 3.96 -16.08
C ARG A 101 -11.44 4.39 -17.07
N PHE A 102 -12.67 4.39 -16.61
CA PHE A 102 -13.80 4.86 -17.43
C PHE A 102 -13.77 6.38 -17.64
N HIS A 103 -13.28 7.15 -16.68
CA HIS A 103 -13.12 8.60 -16.80
C HIS A 103 -11.97 9.12 -15.91
N PHE A 104 -11.48 10.33 -16.24
CA PHE A 104 -10.34 10.95 -15.57
C PHE A 104 -10.70 12.16 -14.69
N VAL A 105 -11.94 12.59 -14.71
CA VAL A 105 -12.38 13.75 -13.93
C VAL A 105 -12.04 13.58 -12.45
N GLY A 106 -11.50 14.64 -11.85
CA GLY A 106 -11.14 14.66 -10.43
C GLY A 106 -9.74 14.12 -10.08
N GLY A 107 -8.85 13.87 -11.07
CA GLY A 107 -7.40 13.73 -10.90
C GLY A 107 -6.88 12.79 -9.80
N ALA A 108 -7.69 11.80 -9.35
CA ALA A 108 -7.32 10.96 -8.23
C ALA A 108 -6.11 10.08 -8.57
N ARG A 109 -5.04 10.21 -7.80
CA ARG A 109 -3.86 9.34 -7.88
C ARG A 109 -4.13 7.93 -7.35
N PHE A 110 -5.07 7.80 -6.43
CA PHE A 110 -5.51 6.54 -5.84
C PHE A 110 -6.90 6.20 -6.36
N VAL A 111 -7.06 5.02 -6.94
CA VAL A 111 -8.36 4.50 -7.40
C VAL A 111 -8.47 3.03 -7.06
N HIS A 112 -9.68 2.57 -6.84
CA HIS A 112 -10.01 1.19 -6.49
C HIS A 112 -11.38 0.78 -7.04
N GLY A 113 -11.73 -0.48 -6.88
CA GLY A 113 -13.01 -1.05 -7.30
C GLY A 113 -12.96 -1.80 -8.64
N GLY A 114 -11.77 -1.98 -9.21
CA GLY A 114 -11.54 -2.88 -10.32
C GLY A 114 -11.08 -4.26 -9.86
N ALA A 115 -10.58 -5.05 -10.81
CA ALA A 115 -10.18 -6.45 -10.60
C ALA A 115 -8.65 -6.67 -10.75
N MET A 116 -7.84 -5.61 -10.66
CA MET A 116 -6.39 -5.79 -10.65
C MET A 116 -5.93 -6.39 -9.33
N PRO A 117 -4.86 -7.22 -9.32
CA PRO A 117 -4.32 -7.78 -8.07
C PRO A 117 -4.07 -6.73 -6.99
N GLN A 118 -3.62 -5.53 -7.37
CA GLN A 118 -3.39 -4.42 -6.45
C GLN A 118 -4.67 -3.88 -5.79
N GLU A 119 -5.83 -4.17 -6.36
CA GLU A 119 -7.14 -3.73 -5.84
C GLU A 119 -7.81 -4.81 -4.99
N VAL A 120 -7.57 -6.10 -5.30
CA VAL A 120 -8.28 -7.22 -4.66
C VAL A 120 -7.42 -7.97 -3.64
N VAL A 121 -6.10 -7.91 -3.76
CA VAL A 121 -5.18 -8.55 -2.80
C VAL A 121 -4.84 -7.58 -1.70
N VAL A 122 -5.11 -7.97 -0.46
CA VAL A 122 -4.79 -7.19 0.74
C VAL A 122 -3.80 -7.92 1.63
N PRO A 123 -2.89 -7.21 2.31
CA PRO A 123 -2.01 -7.83 3.27
C PRO A 123 -2.77 -8.22 4.54
N VAL A 124 -2.33 -9.29 5.17
CA VAL A 124 -2.69 -9.63 6.56
C VAL A 124 -1.42 -9.68 7.37
N ILE A 125 -1.17 -8.63 8.15
CA ILE A 125 0.06 -8.45 8.92
C ILE A 125 -0.25 -8.76 10.38
N THR A 126 0.40 -9.77 10.95
CA THR A 126 0.29 -10.10 12.36
C THR A 126 1.49 -9.54 13.11
N VAL A 127 1.24 -8.59 14.00
CA VAL A 127 2.24 -8.01 14.89
C VAL A 127 2.09 -8.64 16.28
N LYS A 128 3.16 -9.24 16.79
CA LYS A 128 3.19 -9.88 18.13
C LYS A 128 4.20 -9.19 19.01
N GLN A 129 3.81 -8.94 20.26
CA GLN A 129 4.74 -8.47 21.27
C GLN A 129 5.72 -9.60 21.65
N LEU A 130 7.00 -9.35 21.49
CA LEU A 130 8.05 -10.24 21.98
C LEU A 130 8.28 -9.94 23.47
N ARG A 131 8.45 -10.98 24.28
CA ARG A 131 8.73 -10.88 25.71
C ARG A 131 9.90 -11.79 26.10
N GLY A 132 10.61 -11.39 27.17
CA GLY A 132 11.73 -12.16 27.73
C GLY A 132 12.89 -12.38 26.76
N ALA A 133 13.58 -13.49 26.86
CA ALA A 133 14.76 -13.83 26.06
C ALA A 133 14.54 -13.74 24.54
N ASN A 134 13.31 -13.98 24.07
CA ASN A 134 12.97 -13.82 22.66
C ASN A 134 12.95 -12.36 22.19
N ALA A 135 12.65 -11.42 23.09
CA ALA A 135 12.72 -9.99 22.77
C ALA A 135 14.18 -9.56 22.62
N ASP A 136 15.03 -9.96 23.56
CA ASP A 136 16.45 -9.62 23.55
C ASP A 136 17.17 -10.22 22.34
N ALA A 137 16.88 -11.47 21.99
CA ALA A 137 17.46 -12.17 20.84
C ALA A 137 17.07 -11.57 19.49
N ARG A 138 15.91 -10.87 19.39
CA ARG A 138 15.41 -10.26 18.15
C ARG A 138 15.54 -8.74 18.11
N THR A 139 16.00 -8.11 19.18
CA THR A 139 16.21 -6.66 19.20
C THR A 139 17.38 -6.30 18.30
N LYS A 140 17.08 -5.64 17.19
CA LYS A 140 18.09 -5.11 16.27
C LYS A 140 18.72 -3.86 16.89
N LYS A 141 20.04 -3.83 16.93
CA LYS A 141 20.83 -2.67 17.38
C LYS A 141 21.55 -2.07 16.17
N LYS A 142 21.86 -0.80 16.23
CA LYS A 142 22.76 -0.18 15.24
C LYS A 142 24.20 -0.39 15.68
N VAL A 143 25.11 -0.62 14.73
CA VAL A 143 26.56 -0.66 15.02
C VAL A 143 26.99 0.68 15.61
N GLY A 144 27.87 0.66 16.59
CA GLY A 144 28.51 1.85 17.09
C GLY A 144 29.52 2.38 16.08
N VAL A 145 29.68 3.70 16.02
CA VAL A 145 30.69 4.36 15.19
C VAL A 145 31.54 5.24 16.10
N ILE A 146 32.83 5.06 16.05
CA ILE A 146 33.81 5.81 16.83
C ILE A 146 34.86 6.45 15.94
N SER A 147 35.39 7.60 16.38
CA SER A 147 36.56 8.19 15.73
C SER A 147 37.82 7.43 16.16
N ARG A 148 38.69 7.10 15.19
CA ARG A 148 40.01 6.54 15.46
C ARG A 148 40.93 7.49 16.22
N LYS A 149 40.68 8.78 16.15
CA LYS A 149 41.46 9.82 16.83
C LYS A 149 40.63 10.41 17.95
N SER A 150 41.16 10.40 19.15
CA SER A 150 40.53 10.99 20.33
C SER A 150 40.51 12.52 20.30
N VAL A 151 41.43 13.14 19.55
CA VAL A 151 41.53 14.58 19.40
C VAL A 151 41.65 14.91 17.91
N LEU A 152 40.75 15.77 17.44
CA LEU A 152 40.73 16.30 16.08
C LEU A 152 41.23 17.75 16.12
N LYS A 153 42.36 18.02 15.51
CA LYS A 153 42.89 19.38 15.37
C LYS A 153 42.64 19.87 13.95
N MET A 154 41.80 20.89 13.79
CA MET A 154 41.58 21.54 12.51
C MET A 154 42.72 22.50 12.24
N VAL A 155 43.41 22.30 11.13
CA VAL A 155 44.55 23.15 10.70
C VAL A 155 44.33 23.82 9.36
N ASN A 156 43.30 23.46 8.62
CA ASN A 156 42.89 24.04 7.33
C ASN A 156 41.37 23.86 7.10
N ASN A 157 40.90 24.32 5.93
CA ASN A 157 39.48 24.27 5.58
C ASN A 157 38.95 22.87 5.23
N THR A 158 39.83 21.85 5.18
CA THR A 158 39.43 20.45 4.91
C THR A 158 39.91 19.58 6.07
N GLN A 159 38.97 18.84 6.64
CA GLN A 159 39.25 17.90 7.72
C GLN A 159 38.87 16.49 7.32
N LYS A 160 39.82 15.56 7.45
CA LYS A 160 39.57 14.14 7.27
C LYS A 160 39.22 13.48 8.60
N PHE A 161 38.11 12.77 8.62
CA PHE A 161 37.68 11.94 9.77
C PHE A 161 37.89 10.48 9.43
N ASP A 162 38.65 9.79 10.27
CA ASP A 162 38.78 8.33 10.20
C ASP A 162 37.81 7.72 11.21
N LEU A 163 36.75 7.11 10.70
CA LEU A 163 35.72 6.47 11.49
C LEU A 163 35.89 4.94 11.44
N MET A 164 35.54 4.30 12.53
CA MET A 164 35.56 2.85 12.64
C MET A 164 34.27 2.38 13.30
N GLN A 165 33.66 1.36 12.74
CA GLN A 165 32.52 0.71 13.41
C GLN A 165 33.00 -0.23 14.49
N THR A 166 32.26 -0.33 15.60
CA THR A 166 32.65 -1.10 16.79
C THR A 166 32.36 -2.59 16.64
N GLU A 167 31.35 -2.94 15.82
CA GLU A 167 30.96 -4.34 15.58
C GLU A 167 30.70 -4.57 14.09
N ALA A 168 30.78 -5.83 13.68
CA ALA A 168 30.42 -6.23 12.31
C ALA A 168 28.90 -6.09 12.07
N VAL A 169 28.53 -5.65 10.88
CA VAL A 169 27.12 -5.65 10.45
C VAL A 169 26.61 -7.08 10.34
N SER A 170 25.43 -7.35 10.87
CA SER A 170 24.77 -8.64 10.86
C SER A 170 23.25 -8.46 10.80
N GLU A 171 22.48 -9.55 10.81
CA GLU A 171 21.01 -9.48 10.88
C GLU A 171 20.51 -8.75 12.15
N GLN A 172 21.29 -8.74 13.22
CA GLN A 172 20.94 -8.10 14.50
C GLN A 172 21.66 -6.74 14.69
N MET A 173 22.77 -6.53 14.00
CA MET A 173 23.55 -5.30 14.05
C MET A 173 23.40 -4.53 12.74
N LEU A 174 22.48 -3.56 12.72
CA LEU A 174 22.16 -2.77 11.53
C LEU A 174 23.25 -1.75 11.22
N PRO A 175 23.49 -1.45 9.92
CA PRO A 175 24.39 -0.39 9.53
C PRO A 175 23.89 0.99 9.99
N VAL A 176 24.81 1.92 10.11
CA VAL A 176 24.52 3.35 10.35
C VAL A 176 24.92 4.15 9.12
N THR A 177 24.05 5.03 8.69
CA THR A 177 24.37 6.08 7.69
C THR A 177 24.89 7.30 8.45
N ILE A 178 26.05 7.82 8.03
CA ILE A 178 26.72 8.98 8.60
C ILE A 178 26.61 10.14 7.63
#